data_7f2ebbc0e56a86bbe7a75af9ad84a6e3
#
_entry.id   7f2ebbc0e56a86bbe7a75af9ad84a6e3
#
_cell.length_a   1.000
_cell.length_b   1.000
_cell.length_c   1.000
_cell.angle_alpha   90.00
_cell.angle_beta   90.00
_cell.angle_gamma   90.00
#
_symmetry.space_group_name_H-M   'P 1'
#
loop_
_entity.id
_entity.type
_entity.pdbx_description
1 polymer ?
#
loop_
_entity_poly.entity_id
_entity_poly.type
_entity_poly.pdbx_seq_one_letter_code
_entity_poly.pdbx_strand_id
1 'polypeptide(L)'
;VFKGAFAIWRRDMLVLRRSILSEMVAVVAYPLTIYLAFGIGMKGYIGLVDGVPYSLFIAPGLITMTAVNAAYSESTWSLWFHRKVQFTIESYRVTPIAVPEIVIAKIMSGFSHGLVKGLAVGLVIFAITPFRFSPLHLLAYLAFLIPGSALFSCAGVICGTVMDKPETIGKVEAVFIMPLIFMSGLFFPLSSYPATIVPWVRALPTTALFEGARQALVSGGFPVVSALQVAITAVCVFAAAVWIFRLKMSE
;
A
#
# COMPACT_ATOMS: atom_id res chain seq x y z
N VAL A 1 1.89 22.18 16.99
CA VAL A 1 2.11 22.16 15.53
C VAL A 1 1.28 21.07 14.85
N PHE A 2 0.90 19.97 15.46
CA PHE A 2 0.19 18.87 14.80
C PHE A 2 -1.30 18.70 15.15
N LYS A 3 -1.92 19.69 15.80
CA LYS A 3 -3.33 19.58 16.23
C LYS A 3 -4.29 19.52 15.03
N GLY A 4 -4.02 20.29 13.98
CA GLY A 4 -4.82 20.29 12.74
C GLY A 4 -4.72 18.96 12.01
N ALA A 5 -3.51 18.41 11.84
CA ALA A 5 -3.31 17.12 11.21
C ALA A 5 -4.03 15.99 11.94
N PHE A 6 -3.95 15.96 13.27
CA PHE A 6 -4.64 14.96 14.08
C PHE A 6 -6.18 15.07 13.99
N ALA A 7 -6.71 16.30 13.96
CA ALA A 7 -8.16 16.52 13.84
C ALA A 7 -8.71 16.00 12.50
N ILE A 8 -8.01 16.26 11.38
CA ILE A 8 -8.37 15.78 10.05
C ILE A 8 -8.26 14.26 9.99
N TRP A 9 -7.14 13.69 10.45
CA TRP A 9 -6.96 12.24 10.51
C TRP A 9 -8.02 11.54 11.36
N ARG A 10 -8.33 12.08 12.54
CA ARG A 10 -9.38 11.53 13.43
C ARG A 10 -10.74 11.52 12.75
N ARG A 11 -11.08 12.56 12.01
CA ARG A 11 -12.33 12.61 11.22
C ARG A 11 -12.38 11.46 10.23
N ASP A 12 -11.30 11.25 9.45
CA ASP A 12 -11.22 10.19 8.44
C ASP A 12 -11.31 8.80 9.09
N MET A 13 -10.68 8.61 10.26
CA MET A 13 -10.79 7.35 11.03
C MET A 13 -12.18 7.10 11.60
N LEU A 14 -12.93 8.14 11.96
CA LEU A 14 -14.32 8.00 12.38
C LEU A 14 -15.22 7.57 11.21
N VAL A 15 -14.95 8.04 10.01
CA VAL A 15 -15.65 7.58 8.79
C VAL A 15 -15.35 6.10 8.56
N LEU A 16 -14.06 5.71 8.56
CA LEU A 16 -13.66 4.30 8.42
C LEU A 16 -14.37 3.40 9.45
N ARG A 17 -14.39 3.81 10.71
CA ARG A 17 -15.04 3.03 11.77
C ARG A 17 -16.53 2.79 11.50
N ARG A 18 -17.22 3.75 10.88
CA ARG A 18 -18.67 3.62 10.57
C ARG A 18 -18.94 2.69 9.39
N SER A 19 -18.03 2.64 8.41
CA SER A 19 -18.14 1.82 7.20
C SER A 19 -17.35 0.52 7.27
N ILE A 20 -16.66 0.25 8.39
CA ILE A 20 -15.64 -0.81 8.46
C ILE A 20 -16.15 -2.19 8.04
N LEU A 21 -17.36 -2.58 8.46
CA LEU A 21 -17.90 -3.91 8.12
C LEU A 21 -18.13 -4.07 6.61
N SER A 22 -18.78 -3.09 5.99
CA SER A 22 -19.06 -3.13 4.54
C SER A 22 -17.79 -3.07 3.71
N GLU A 23 -16.82 -2.24 4.13
CA GLU A 23 -15.53 -2.12 3.45
C GLU A 23 -14.68 -3.38 3.60
N MET A 24 -14.66 -4.02 4.79
CA MET A 24 -13.87 -5.23 5.01
C MET A 24 -14.36 -6.40 4.15
N VAL A 25 -15.67 -6.58 4.00
CA VAL A 25 -16.20 -7.63 3.10
C VAL A 25 -15.71 -7.42 1.66
N ALA A 26 -15.81 -6.21 1.14
CA ALA A 26 -15.38 -5.90 -0.21
C ALA A 26 -13.86 -6.05 -0.41
N VAL A 27 -13.07 -5.55 0.55
CA VAL A 27 -11.60 -5.58 0.48
C VAL A 27 -11.04 -6.99 0.60
N VAL A 28 -11.65 -7.87 1.41
CA VAL A 28 -11.20 -9.25 1.60
C VAL A 28 -11.59 -10.12 0.41
N ALA A 29 -12.75 -9.89 -0.21
CA ALA A 29 -13.28 -10.75 -1.27
C ALA A 29 -12.30 -10.94 -2.45
N TYR A 30 -11.72 -9.87 -2.96
CA TYR A 30 -10.84 -9.93 -4.13
C TYR A 30 -9.50 -10.67 -3.84
N PRO A 31 -8.70 -10.31 -2.82
CA PRO A 31 -7.47 -11.05 -2.50
C PRO A 31 -7.74 -12.49 -2.09
N LEU A 32 -8.85 -12.75 -1.39
CA LEU A 32 -9.24 -14.09 -1.01
C LEU A 32 -9.57 -14.95 -2.24
N THR A 33 -10.30 -14.40 -3.21
CA THR A 33 -10.58 -15.11 -4.48
C THR A 33 -9.30 -15.46 -5.21
N ILE A 34 -8.35 -14.52 -5.32
CA ILE A 34 -7.05 -14.80 -5.92
C ILE A 34 -6.30 -15.87 -5.12
N TYR A 35 -6.30 -15.78 -3.80
CA TYR A 35 -5.63 -16.76 -2.94
C TYR A 35 -6.23 -18.16 -3.08
N LEU A 36 -7.55 -18.28 -3.09
CA LEU A 36 -8.24 -19.56 -3.29
C LEU A 36 -7.97 -20.14 -4.69
N ALA A 37 -8.05 -19.32 -5.73
CA ALA A 37 -7.83 -19.75 -7.10
C ALA A 37 -6.38 -20.17 -7.36
N PHE A 38 -5.42 -19.32 -7.02
CA PHE A 38 -4.01 -19.54 -7.33
C PHE A 38 -3.25 -20.23 -6.19
N GLY A 39 -3.43 -19.82 -4.96
CA GLY A 39 -2.71 -20.39 -3.81
C GLY A 39 -3.14 -21.81 -3.46
N ILE A 40 -4.44 -22.09 -3.53
CA ILE A 40 -5.00 -23.41 -3.19
C ILE A 40 -5.38 -24.19 -4.45
N GLY A 41 -6.11 -23.57 -5.38
CA GLY A 41 -6.63 -24.26 -6.57
C GLY A 41 -5.54 -24.78 -7.50
N MET A 42 -4.41 -24.07 -7.61
CA MET A 42 -3.29 -24.49 -8.46
C MET A 42 -2.27 -25.38 -7.73
N LYS A 43 -2.53 -25.81 -6.51
CA LYS A 43 -1.59 -26.65 -5.72
C LYS A 43 -1.14 -27.92 -6.43
N GLY A 44 -1.99 -28.50 -7.29
CA GLY A 44 -1.67 -29.69 -8.09
C GLY A 44 -0.82 -29.42 -9.34
N TYR A 45 -0.75 -28.16 -9.76
CA TYR A 45 -0.06 -27.75 -11.00
C TYR A 45 1.24 -26.97 -10.71
N ILE A 46 1.25 -26.19 -9.64
CA ILE A 46 2.43 -25.42 -9.22
C ILE A 46 3.05 -26.15 -8.02
N GLY A 47 4.28 -26.61 -8.20
CA GLY A 47 5.04 -27.25 -7.13
C GLY A 47 5.57 -26.23 -6.10
N LEU A 48 6.78 -26.48 -5.60
CA LEU A 48 7.47 -25.53 -4.72
C LEU A 48 8.02 -24.37 -5.54
N VAL A 49 7.84 -23.16 -5.03
CA VAL A 49 8.45 -21.93 -5.56
C VAL A 49 9.40 -21.38 -4.51
N ASP A 50 10.67 -21.25 -4.85
CA ASP A 50 11.75 -20.87 -3.92
C ASP A 50 11.77 -21.78 -2.65
N GLY A 51 11.48 -23.08 -2.83
CA GLY A 51 11.48 -24.07 -1.76
C GLY A 51 10.25 -24.07 -0.85
N VAL A 52 9.23 -23.23 -1.11
CA VAL A 52 8.01 -23.19 -0.31
C VAL A 52 6.76 -23.48 -1.16
N PRO A 53 5.67 -24.02 -0.57
CA PRO A 53 4.40 -24.15 -1.27
C PRO A 53 3.92 -22.81 -1.84
N TYR A 54 3.35 -22.84 -3.03
CA TYR A 54 2.93 -21.60 -3.72
C TYR A 54 1.91 -20.77 -2.90
N SER A 55 1.06 -21.43 -2.10
CA SER A 55 0.16 -20.74 -1.18
C SER A 55 0.89 -19.88 -0.13
N LEU A 56 2.02 -20.38 0.39
CA LEU A 56 2.86 -19.61 1.32
C LEU A 56 3.66 -18.52 0.59
N PHE A 57 4.02 -18.75 -0.67
CA PHE A 57 4.73 -17.79 -1.49
C PHE A 57 3.89 -16.54 -1.80
N ILE A 58 2.60 -16.73 -2.20
CA ILE A 58 1.73 -15.65 -2.65
C ILE A 58 1.07 -14.88 -1.49
N ALA A 59 0.88 -15.50 -0.33
CA ALA A 59 0.13 -14.91 0.79
C ALA A 59 0.70 -13.57 1.29
N PRO A 60 2.00 -13.42 1.61
CA PRO A 60 2.58 -12.15 2.01
C PRO A 60 2.41 -11.07 0.95
N GLY A 61 2.53 -11.45 -0.32
CA GLY A 61 2.33 -10.56 -1.46
C GLY A 61 0.91 -10.01 -1.54
N LEU A 62 -0.11 -10.85 -1.38
CA LEU A 62 -1.52 -10.41 -1.42
C LEU A 62 -1.88 -9.49 -0.26
N ILE A 63 -1.35 -9.77 0.93
CA ILE A 63 -1.54 -8.90 2.11
C ILE A 63 -0.89 -7.54 1.86
N THR A 64 0.35 -7.53 1.38
CA THR A 64 1.09 -6.31 1.05
C THR A 64 0.40 -5.53 -0.07
N MET A 65 -0.02 -6.21 -1.16
CA MET A 65 -0.77 -5.60 -2.26
C MET A 65 -2.03 -4.89 -1.76
N THR A 66 -2.80 -5.56 -0.90
CA THR A 66 -4.03 -4.95 -0.36
C THR A 66 -3.70 -3.72 0.47
N ALA A 67 -2.69 -3.78 1.32
CA ALA A 67 -2.30 -2.66 2.16
C ALA A 67 -1.86 -1.44 1.33
N VAL A 68 -0.96 -1.65 0.35
CA VAL A 68 -0.43 -0.53 -0.44
C VAL A 68 -1.48 0.03 -1.40
N ASN A 69 -2.31 -0.83 -2.01
CA ASN A 69 -3.38 -0.38 -2.90
C ASN A 69 -4.46 0.40 -2.13
N ALA A 70 -4.85 -0.08 -0.95
CA ALA A 70 -5.79 0.64 -0.09
C ALA A 70 -5.22 1.98 0.40
N ALA A 71 -3.93 2.04 0.75
CA ALA A 71 -3.26 3.28 1.15
C ALA A 71 -3.23 4.30 0.01
N TYR A 72 -2.88 3.86 -1.21
CA TYR A 72 -2.87 4.70 -2.41
C TYR A 72 -4.27 5.21 -2.75
N SER A 73 -5.23 4.30 -2.88
CA SER A 73 -6.60 4.61 -3.29
C SER A 73 -7.28 5.56 -2.32
N GLU A 74 -7.21 5.29 -1.01
CA GLU A 74 -7.78 6.18 0.00
C GLU A 74 -7.19 7.59 -0.05
N SER A 75 -5.86 7.70 -0.11
CA SER A 75 -5.20 9.00 -0.18
C SER A 75 -5.56 9.77 -1.45
N THR A 76 -5.66 9.06 -2.59
CA THR A 76 -5.97 9.67 -3.89
C THR A 76 -7.42 10.16 -3.93
N TRP A 77 -8.38 9.26 -3.68
CA TRP A 77 -9.79 9.55 -3.84
C TRP A 77 -10.33 10.48 -2.76
N SER A 78 -9.89 10.27 -1.50
CA SER A 78 -10.28 11.14 -0.40
C SER A 78 -9.79 12.57 -0.62
N LEU A 79 -8.53 12.76 -1.05
CA LEU A 79 -7.99 14.09 -1.32
C LEU A 79 -8.66 14.75 -2.53
N TRP A 80 -8.80 14.01 -3.63
CA TRP A 80 -9.49 14.50 -4.83
C TRP A 80 -10.92 14.93 -4.50
N PHE A 81 -11.67 14.10 -3.78
CA PHE A 81 -13.05 14.37 -3.39
C PHE A 81 -13.18 15.61 -2.51
N HIS A 82 -12.30 15.76 -1.51
CA HIS A 82 -12.28 16.93 -0.65
C HIS A 82 -11.84 18.21 -1.38
N ARG A 83 -11.06 18.08 -2.44
CA ARG A 83 -10.60 19.21 -3.25
C ARG A 83 -11.62 19.63 -4.30
N LYS A 84 -12.18 18.66 -5.06
CA LYS A 84 -12.98 18.93 -6.26
C LYS A 84 -14.49 18.82 -6.07
N VAL A 85 -14.96 18.12 -5.06
CA VAL A 85 -16.40 17.89 -4.84
C VAL A 85 -16.90 18.62 -3.58
N GLN A 86 -16.22 18.46 -2.47
CA GLN A 86 -16.64 19.07 -1.21
C GLN A 86 -16.03 20.47 -0.98
N PHE A 87 -14.98 20.84 -1.70
CA PHE A 87 -14.25 22.11 -1.51
C PHE A 87 -13.75 22.33 -0.09
N THR A 88 -13.59 21.25 0.69
CA THR A 88 -13.20 21.32 2.11
C THR A 88 -11.76 21.79 2.26
N ILE A 89 -10.91 21.56 1.24
CA ILE A 89 -9.52 22.02 1.25
C ILE A 89 -9.46 23.55 1.24
N GLU A 90 -10.36 24.20 0.49
CA GLU A 90 -10.47 25.68 0.47
C GLU A 90 -10.93 26.20 1.84
N SER A 91 -11.86 25.50 2.49
CA SER A 91 -12.28 25.85 3.84
C SER A 91 -11.15 25.76 4.87
N TYR A 92 -10.16 24.90 4.66
CA TYR A 92 -8.98 24.82 5.54
C TYR A 92 -8.06 26.04 5.38
N ARG A 93 -8.08 26.75 4.22
CA ARG A 93 -7.27 27.96 4.01
C ARG A 93 -7.67 29.13 4.92
N VAL A 94 -8.94 29.17 5.38
CA VAL A 94 -9.44 30.21 6.30
C VAL A 94 -9.30 29.80 7.78
N THR A 95 -8.73 28.60 8.05
CA THR A 95 -8.43 28.10 9.39
C THR A 95 -6.93 28.23 9.68
N PRO A 96 -6.51 28.24 10.96
CA PRO A 96 -5.09 28.28 11.31
C PRO A 96 -4.36 26.92 11.11
N ILE A 97 -4.75 26.14 10.08
CA ILE A 97 -4.15 24.85 9.74
C ILE A 97 -3.09 25.08 8.66
N ALA A 98 -1.85 24.69 8.95
CA ALA A 98 -0.78 24.82 7.98
C ALA A 98 -0.92 23.77 6.84
N VAL A 99 -0.56 24.18 5.63
CA VAL A 99 -0.59 23.30 4.44
C VAL A 99 0.08 21.94 4.68
N PRO A 100 1.27 21.83 5.31
CA PRO A 100 1.88 20.54 5.63
C PRO A 100 1.03 19.67 6.54
N GLU A 101 0.23 20.25 7.42
CA GLU A 101 -0.63 19.47 8.33
C GLU A 101 -1.75 18.75 7.56
N ILE A 102 -2.27 19.36 6.50
CA ILE A 102 -3.27 18.73 5.61
C ILE A 102 -2.65 17.54 4.90
N VAL A 103 -1.45 17.70 4.34
CA VAL A 103 -0.71 16.62 3.65
C VAL A 103 -0.43 15.46 4.60
N ILE A 104 0.13 15.76 5.78
CA ILE A 104 0.43 14.75 6.79
C ILE A 104 -0.84 14.01 7.22
N ALA A 105 -1.94 14.74 7.44
CA ALA A 105 -3.22 14.12 7.81
C ALA A 105 -3.72 13.14 6.74
N LYS A 106 -3.63 13.51 5.47
CA LYS A 106 -4.07 12.66 4.35
C LYS A 106 -3.16 11.44 4.16
N ILE A 107 -1.86 11.61 4.33
CA ILE A 107 -0.92 10.48 4.33
C ILE A 107 -1.20 9.53 5.52
N MET A 108 -1.41 10.07 6.72
CA MET A 108 -1.77 9.26 7.89
C MET A 108 -3.10 8.53 7.69
N SER A 109 -4.08 9.16 7.05
CA SER A 109 -5.37 8.55 6.74
C SER A 109 -5.20 7.36 5.79
N GLY A 110 -4.61 7.55 4.62
CA GLY A 110 -4.37 6.46 3.67
C GLY A 110 -3.50 5.35 4.24
N PHE A 111 -2.42 5.70 4.93
CA PHE A 111 -1.58 4.75 5.65
C PHE A 111 -2.37 3.89 6.64
N SER A 112 -3.22 4.51 7.47
CA SER A 112 -4.04 3.80 8.45
C SER A 112 -5.05 2.86 7.78
N HIS A 113 -5.73 3.33 6.71
CA HIS A 113 -6.62 2.50 5.89
C HIS A 113 -5.88 1.32 5.27
N GLY A 114 -4.68 1.55 4.73
CA GLY A 114 -3.85 0.50 4.17
C GLY A 114 -3.50 -0.58 5.19
N LEU A 115 -3.03 -0.19 6.37
CA LEU A 115 -2.69 -1.14 7.44
C LEU A 115 -3.91 -1.92 7.91
N VAL A 116 -5.04 -1.26 8.20
CA VAL A 116 -6.26 -1.92 8.67
C VAL A 116 -6.75 -2.93 7.64
N LYS A 117 -6.83 -2.54 6.37
CA LYS A 117 -7.30 -3.40 5.28
C LYS A 117 -6.34 -4.55 4.98
N GLY A 118 -5.03 -4.28 4.94
CA GLY A 118 -4.01 -5.31 4.75
C GLY A 118 -3.98 -6.33 5.88
N LEU A 119 -4.05 -5.87 7.14
CA LEU A 119 -4.10 -6.77 8.30
C LEU A 119 -5.39 -7.60 8.33
N ALA A 120 -6.53 -7.04 7.91
CA ALA A 120 -7.78 -7.79 7.81
C ALA A 120 -7.66 -8.95 6.80
N VAL A 121 -7.10 -8.70 5.61
CA VAL A 121 -6.80 -9.76 4.63
C VAL A 121 -5.79 -10.76 5.21
N GLY A 122 -4.78 -10.29 5.92
CA GLY A 122 -3.80 -11.13 6.60
C GLY A 122 -4.44 -12.09 7.59
N LEU A 123 -5.34 -11.59 8.44
CA LEU A 123 -6.07 -12.43 9.40
C LEU A 123 -6.86 -13.55 8.72
N VAL A 124 -7.56 -13.25 7.62
CA VAL A 124 -8.33 -14.23 6.87
C VAL A 124 -7.41 -15.27 6.21
N ILE A 125 -6.34 -14.84 5.54
CA ILE A 125 -5.39 -15.74 4.89
C ILE A 125 -4.69 -16.63 5.93
N PHE A 126 -4.29 -16.09 7.08
CA PHE A 126 -3.65 -16.87 8.15
C PHE A 126 -4.62 -17.86 8.80
N ALA A 127 -5.91 -17.57 8.84
CA ALA A 127 -6.92 -18.50 9.37
C ALA A 127 -7.10 -19.75 8.48
N ILE A 128 -6.89 -19.63 7.16
CA ILE A 128 -7.10 -20.73 6.21
C ILE A 128 -5.79 -21.40 5.76
N THR A 129 -4.64 -20.80 6.09
CA THR A 129 -3.32 -21.32 5.70
C THR A 129 -2.56 -21.76 6.93
N PRO A 130 -1.93 -22.96 6.93
CA PRO A 130 -1.10 -23.43 8.03
C PRO A 130 0.24 -22.68 8.08
N PHE A 131 0.20 -21.40 8.37
CA PHE A 131 1.37 -20.57 8.53
C PHE A 131 2.02 -20.83 9.89
N ARG A 132 3.30 -21.20 9.88
CA ARG A 132 4.12 -21.29 11.09
C ARG A 132 5.11 -20.12 11.08
N PHE A 133 4.76 -19.03 11.73
CA PHE A 133 5.67 -17.90 11.92
C PHE A 133 5.80 -17.55 13.40
N SER A 134 6.98 -17.06 13.78
CA SER A 134 7.18 -16.50 15.11
C SER A 134 6.72 -15.05 15.17
N PRO A 135 6.48 -14.48 16.36
CA PRO A 135 6.22 -13.04 16.51
C PRO A 135 7.30 -12.15 15.86
N LEU A 136 8.55 -12.64 15.82
CA LEU A 136 9.65 -11.92 15.17
C LEU A 136 9.47 -11.81 13.65
N HIS A 137 8.97 -12.86 12.98
CA HIS A 137 8.65 -12.82 11.54
C HIS A 137 7.57 -11.77 11.25
N LEU A 138 6.55 -11.69 12.12
CA LEU A 138 5.51 -10.69 11.98
C LEU A 138 6.04 -9.26 12.17
N LEU A 139 6.91 -9.04 13.15
CA LEU A 139 7.56 -7.75 13.37
C LEU A 139 8.44 -7.36 12.18
N ALA A 140 9.23 -8.31 11.65
CA ALA A 140 10.05 -8.10 10.46
C ALA A 140 9.19 -7.77 9.23
N TYR A 141 8.04 -8.46 9.07
CA TYR A 141 7.08 -8.18 8.00
C TYR A 141 6.46 -6.78 8.13
N LEU A 142 6.06 -6.37 9.34
CA LEU A 142 5.51 -5.05 9.60
C LEU A 142 6.53 -3.93 9.31
N ALA A 143 7.82 -4.19 9.47
CA ALA A 143 8.88 -3.24 9.10
C ALA A 143 8.96 -2.98 7.58
N PHE A 144 8.36 -3.82 6.74
CA PHE A 144 8.14 -3.56 5.30
C PHE A 144 6.76 -2.99 5.03
N LEU A 145 5.73 -3.55 5.66
CA LEU A 145 4.34 -3.15 5.42
C LEU A 145 4.09 -1.69 5.80
N ILE A 146 4.66 -1.22 6.91
CA ILE A 146 4.51 0.15 7.40
C ILE A 146 5.09 1.17 6.41
N PRO A 147 6.38 1.14 6.05
CA PRO A 147 6.93 2.11 5.09
C PRO A 147 6.38 1.92 3.68
N GLY A 148 6.02 0.70 3.27
CA GLY A 148 5.35 0.43 2.00
C GLY A 148 3.99 1.10 1.90
N SER A 149 3.14 0.96 2.91
CA SER A 149 1.84 1.64 2.97
C SER A 149 2.00 3.16 3.01
N ALA A 150 2.99 3.69 3.75
CA ALA A 150 3.27 5.11 3.78
C ALA A 150 3.74 5.63 2.41
N LEU A 151 4.62 4.89 1.72
CA LEU A 151 5.09 5.21 0.37
C LEU A 151 3.92 5.36 -0.61
N PHE A 152 3.02 4.37 -0.64
CA PHE A 152 1.88 4.39 -1.55
C PHE A 152 0.83 5.44 -1.15
N SER A 153 0.65 5.72 0.13
CA SER A 153 -0.18 6.83 0.60
C SER A 153 0.38 8.18 0.12
N CYS A 154 1.70 8.40 0.17
CA CYS A 154 2.35 9.59 -0.37
C CYS A 154 2.15 9.72 -1.89
N ALA A 155 2.31 8.62 -2.63
CA ALA A 155 2.04 8.58 -4.07
C ALA A 155 0.56 8.90 -4.37
N GLY A 156 -0.36 8.40 -3.56
CA GLY A 156 -1.78 8.71 -3.63
C GLY A 156 -2.09 10.20 -3.41
N VAL A 157 -1.44 10.83 -2.42
CA VAL A 157 -1.57 12.27 -2.19
C VAL A 157 -1.07 13.07 -3.40
N ILE A 158 0.05 12.68 -4.02
CA ILE A 158 0.54 13.33 -5.25
C ILE A 158 -0.52 13.21 -6.35
N CYS A 159 -1.02 12.01 -6.60
CA CYS A 159 -2.02 11.76 -7.64
C CYS A 159 -3.31 12.57 -7.37
N GLY A 160 -3.86 12.53 -6.17
CA GLY A 160 -5.06 13.27 -5.78
C GLY A 160 -4.88 14.79 -5.78
N THR A 161 -3.63 15.29 -5.69
CA THR A 161 -3.30 16.71 -5.81
C THR A 161 -3.26 17.17 -7.26
N VAL A 162 -2.63 16.39 -8.13
CA VAL A 162 -2.34 16.78 -9.51
C VAL A 162 -3.53 16.52 -10.44
N MET A 163 -4.25 15.41 -10.22
CA MET A 163 -5.32 15.00 -11.12
C MET A 163 -6.62 15.74 -10.84
N ASP A 164 -7.21 16.32 -11.90
CA ASP A 164 -8.46 17.06 -11.80
C ASP A 164 -9.68 16.21 -12.17
N LYS A 165 -9.50 15.20 -13.03
CA LYS A 165 -10.59 14.34 -13.52
C LYS A 165 -10.51 12.94 -12.93
N PRO A 166 -11.64 12.36 -12.46
CA PRO A 166 -11.65 11.02 -11.88
C PRO A 166 -11.23 9.94 -12.88
N GLU A 167 -11.52 10.12 -14.18
CA GLU A 167 -11.11 9.18 -15.22
C GLU A 167 -9.59 9.11 -15.37
N THR A 168 -8.89 10.22 -15.11
CA THR A 168 -7.42 10.28 -15.17
C THR A 168 -6.82 9.53 -13.98
N ILE A 169 -7.43 9.62 -12.79
CA ILE A 169 -7.02 8.85 -11.62
C ILE A 169 -7.10 7.35 -11.92
N GLY A 170 -8.24 6.88 -12.45
CA GLY A 170 -8.40 5.46 -12.83
C GLY A 170 -7.39 5.00 -13.89
N LYS A 171 -7.06 5.86 -14.86
CA LYS A 171 -6.02 5.55 -15.85
C LYS A 171 -4.62 5.43 -15.23
N VAL A 172 -4.26 6.33 -14.31
CA VAL A 172 -2.97 6.27 -13.59
C VAL A 172 -2.88 4.99 -12.77
N GLU A 173 -3.96 4.63 -12.07
CA GLU A 173 -4.01 3.39 -11.29
C GLU A 173 -3.84 2.16 -12.19
N ALA A 174 -4.59 2.07 -13.29
CA ALA A 174 -4.57 0.92 -14.19
C ALA A 174 -3.26 0.78 -15.00
N VAL A 175 -2.65 1.89 -15.42
CA VAL A 175 -1.49 1.90 -16.31
C VAL A 175 -0.17 1.90 -15.56
N PHE A 176 -0.11 2.50 -14.36
CA PHE A 176 1.14 2.64 -13.61
C PHE A 176 1.13 1.83 -12.31
N ILE A 177 0.13 2.01 -11.44
CA ILE A 177 0.14 1.41 -10.11
C ILE A 177 -0.04 -0.11 -10.17
N MET A 178 -1.02 -0.59 -10.92
CA MET A 178 -1.26 -2.03 -11.04
C MET A 178 -0.10 -2.78 -11.69
N PRO A 179 0.43 -2.38 -12.86
CA PRO A 179 1.59 -3.04 -13.43
C PRO A 179 2.82 -3.00 -12.52
N LEU A 180 3.06 -1.87 -11.83
CA LEU A 180 4.15 -1.73 -10.88
C LEU A 180 4.06 -2.78 -9.76
N ILE A 181 2.86 -2.99 -9.20
CA ILE A 181 2.63 -4.00 -8.16
C ILE A 181 2.81 -5.42 -8.71
N PHE A 182 2.21 -5.72 -9.88
CA PHE A 182 2.24 -7.07 -10.47
C PHE A 182 3.65 -7.49 -10.90
N MET A 183 4.43 -6.55 -11.45
CA MET A 183 5.82 -6.82 -11.88
C MET A 183 6.80 -6.97 -10.71
N SER A 184 6.43 -6.56 -9.51
CA SER A 184 7.30 -6.51 -8.34
C SER A 184 7.48 -7.86 -7.60
N GLY A 185 7.25 -8.98 -8.29
CA GLY A 185 7.44 -10.30 -7.69
C GLY A 185 6.26 -10.77 -6.82
N LEU A 186 5.07 -10.20 -7.02
CA LEU A 186 3.86 -10.61 -6.28
C LEU A 186 3.49 -12.06 -6.55
N PHE A 187 3.33 -12.43 -7.84
CA PHE A 187 2.86 -13.75 -8.27
C PHE A 187 3.97 -14.71 -8.65
N PHE A 188 5.10 -14.19 -9.11
CA PHE A 188 6.23 -14.98 -9.62
C PHE A 188 7.53 -14.50 -8.99
N PRO A 189 8.47 -15.42 -8.69
CA PRO A 189 9.79 -15.03 -8.23
C PRO A 189 10.56 -14.31 -9.33
N LEU A 190 11.50 -13.44 -8.96
CA LEU A 190 12.32 -12.71 -9.94
C LEU A 190 13.12 -13.64 -10.87
N SER A 191 13.42 -14.84 -10.41
CA SER A 191 14.10 -15.88 -11.22
C SER A 191 13.32 -16.32 -12.45
N SER A 192 11.99 -16.08 -12.48
CA SER A 192 11.11 -16.41 -13.61
C SER A 192 11.16 -15.37 -14.73
N TYR A 193 11.77 -14.21 -14.50
CA TYR A 193 11.88 -13.15 -15.50
C TYR A 193 13.11 -13.35 -16.41
N PRO A 194 13.03 -12.91 -17.67
CA PRO A 194 14.21 -12.87 -18.54
C PRO A 194 15.36 -12.07 -17.92
N ALA A 195 16.59 -12.57 -18.05
CA ALA A 195 17.76 -11.96 -17.43
C ALA A 195 17.96 -10.47 -17.79
N THR A 196 17.50 -10.05 -18.97
CA THR A 196 17.55 -8.66 -19.44
C THR A 196 16.62 -7.72 -18.67
N ILE A 197 15.51 -8.23 -18.10
CA ILE A 197 14.48 -7.45 -17.39
C ILE A 197 14.75 -7.43 -15.89
N VAL A 198 15.34 -8.50 -15.34
CA VAL A 198 15.59 -8.64 -13.88
C VAL A 198 16.27 -7.42 -13.25
N PRO A 199 17.33 -6.80 -13.82
CA PRO A 199 17.98 -5.65 -13.21
C PRO A 199 17.02 -4.45 -13.04
N TRP A 200 16.15 -4.21 -14.02
CA TRP A 200 15.17 -3.13 -13.98
C TRP A 200 14.08 -3.37 -12.95
N VAL A 201 13.54 -4.59 -12.91
CA VAL A 201 12.52 -4.96 -11.91
C VAL A 201 13.12 -4.92 -10.51
N ARG A 202 14.36 -5.38 -10.32
CA ARG A 202 15.03 -5.35 -9.01
C ARG A 202 15.33 -3.94 -8.52
N ALA A 203 15.52 -2.98 -9.44
CA ALA A 203 15.73 -1.58 -9.08
C ALA A 203 14.45 -0.90 -8.55
N LEU A 204 13.26 -1.47 -8.81
CA LEU A 204 12.00 -0.92 -8.32
C LEU A 204 11.90 -1.03 -6.78
N PRO A 205 11.54 0.06 -6.08
CA PRO A 205 11.35 0.01 -4.62
C PRO A 205 10.18 -0.90 -4.23
N THR A 206 9.22 -1.09 -5.12
CA THR A 206 8.12 -2.03 -4.93
C THR A 206 8.59 -3.48 -4.92
N THR A 207 9.58 -3.83 -5.74
CA THR A 207 10.20 -5.16 -5.72
C THR A 207 10.90 -5.42 -4.37
N ALA A 208 11.67 -4.44 -3.88
CA ALA A 208 12.28 -4.52 -2.56
C ALA A 208 11.23 -4.69 -1.46
N LEU A 209 10.08 -4.03 -1.59
CA LEU A 209 8.96 -4.17 -0.66
C LEU A 209 8.36 -5.57 -0.69
N PHE A 210 7.97 -6.08 -1.86
CA PHE A 210 7.28 -7.39 -1.96
C PHE A 210 8.19 -8.57 -1.63
N GLU A 211 9.43 -8.57 -2.15
CA GLU A 211 10.40 -9.62 -1.82
C GLU A 211 10.86 -9.55 -0.37
N GLY A 212 11.14 -8.35 0.14
CA GLY A 212 11.53 -8.16 1.53
C GLY A 212 10.43 -8.58 2.51
N ALA A 213 9.19 -8.19 2.25
CA ALA A 213 8.02 -8.60 3.05
C ALA A 213 7.83 -10.12 3.03
N ARG A 214 7.98 -10.76 1.87
CA ARG A 214 7.92 -12.23 1.74
C ARG A 214 9.02 -12.91 2.52
N GLN A 215 10.25 -12.49 2.34
CA GLN A 215 11.40 -13.04 3.04
C GLN A 215 11.26 -12.90 4.56
N ALA A 216 10.79 -11.74 5.02
CA ALA A 216 10.56 -11.47 6.42
C ALA A 216 9.51 -12.43 7.05
N LEU A 217 8.38 -12.63 6.35
CA LEU A 217 7.29 -13.44 6.89
C LEU A 217 7.52 -14.94 6.76
N VAL A 218 8.08 -15.40 5.64
CA VAL A 218 8.22 -16.84 5.32
C VAL A 218 9.50 -17.43 5.89
N SER A 219 10.65 -16.76 5.68
CA SER A 219 11.97 -17.28 6.09
C SER A 219 12.50 -16.68 7.40
N GLY A 220 11.86 -15.64 7.93
CA GLY A 220 12.33 -14.92 9.11
C GLY A 220 13.60 -14.09 8.86
N GLY A 221 14.03 -13.97 7.62
CA GLY A 221 15.14 -13.12 7.23
C GLY A 221 14.75 -11.64 7.24
N PHE A 222 15.67 -10.76 7.58
CA PHE A 222 15.45 -9.31 7.48
C PHE A 222 16.42 -8.72 6.46
N PRO A 223 16.03 -8.56 5.18
CA PRO A 223 16.87 -7.98 4.15
C PRO A 223 17.01 -6.46 4.35
N VAL A 224 18.05 -6.06 5.09
CA VAL A 224 18.30 -4.67 5.50
C VAL A 224 18.38 -3.72 4.30
N VAL A 225 19.01 -4.15 3.20
CA VAL A 225 19.16 -3.33 1.99
C VAL A 225 17.79 -3.01 1.39
N SER A 226 16.90 -4.01 1.28
CA SER A 226 15.53 -3.82 0.79
C SER A 226 14.72 -2.92 1.71
N ALA A 227 14.85 -3.08 3.04
CA ALA A 227 14.19 -2.24 4.02
C ALA A 227 14.63 -0.77 3.91
N LEU A 228 15.94 -0.53 3.77
CA LEU A 228 16.50 0.81 3.56
C LEU A 228 16.02 1.41 2.23
N GLN A 229 16.01 0.63 1.14
CA GLN A 229 15.52 1.09 -0.16
C GLN A 229 14.06 1.56 -0.07
N VAL A 230 13.18 0.80 0.57
CA VAL A 230 11.78 1.17 0.75
C VAL A 230 11.65 2.41 1.64
N ALA A 231 12.39 2.48 2.75
CA ALA A 231 12.34 3.60 3.67
C ALA A 231 12.84 4.91 3.02
N ILE A 232 13.97 4.87 2.34
CA ILE A 232 14.53 6.05 1.63
C ILE A 232 13.55 6.52 0.56
N THR A 233 13.00 5.59 -0.24
CA THR A 233 12.01 5.96 -1.26
C THR A 233 10.75 6.57 -0.64
N ALA A 234 10.27 6.04 0.47
CA ALA A 234 9.11 6.59 1.19
C ALA A 234 9.39 8.04 1.65
N VAL A 235 10.58 8.32 2.17
CA VAL A 235 10.98 9.68 2.58
C VAL A 235 11.07 10.62 1.38
N CYS A 236 11.66 10.18 0.25
CA CYS A 236 11.76 10.99 -0.97
C CYS A 236 10.37 11.33 -1.53
N VAL A 237 9.47 10.33 -1.61
CA VAL A 237 8.11 10.52 -2.13
C VAL A 237 7.28 11.38 -1.16
N PHE A 238 7.49 11.25 0.16
CA PHE A 238 6.88 12.14 1.16
C PHE A 238 7.30 13.61 0.93
N ALA A 239 8.60 13.87 0.76
CA ALA A 239 9.10 15.22 0.47
C ALA A 239 8.50 15.79 -0.82
N ALA A 240 8.42 14.95 -1.88
CA ALA A 240 7.78 15.31 -3.13
C ALA A 240 6.28 15.60 -2.97
N ALA A 241 5.56 14.81 -2.18
CA ALA A 241 4.13 15.02 -1.91
C ALA A 241 3.88 16.37 -1.22
N VAL A 242 4.68 16.70 -0.20
CA VAL A 242 4.59 18.01 0.49
C VAL A 242 4.90 19.16 -0.46
N TRP A 243 5.94 19.02 -1.26
CA TRP A 243 6.37 20.05 -2.20
C TRP A 243 5.32 20.30 -3.29
N ILE A 244 4.84 19.25 -3.97
CA ILE A 244 3.82 19.33 -5.03
C ILE A 244 2.52 19.93 -4.49
N PHE A 245 2.09 19.48 -3.31
CA PHE A 245 0.87 19.99 -2.70
C PHE A 245 0.98 21.49 -2.38
N ARG A 246 2.14 21.94 -1.85
CA ARG A 246 2.38 23.38 -1.60
C ARG A 246 2.29 24.19 -2.87
N LEU A 247 2.93 23.74 -3.95
CA LEU A 247 2.88 24.44 -5.24
C LEU A 247 1.42 24.58 -5.73
N LYS A 248 0.65 23.49 -5.67
CA LYS A 248 -0.74 23.50 -6.17
C LYS A 248 -1.69 24.32 -5.30
N MET A 249 -1.37 24.51 -4.03
CA MET A 249 -2.15 25.34 -3.12
C MET A 249 -1.78 26.83 -3.19
N SER A 250 -0.66 27.20 -3.84
CA SER A 250 -0.25 28.58 -4.06
C SER A 250 -0.79 29.18 -5.37
N GLU A 251 -1.27 28.33 -6.28
CA GLU A 251 -2.02 28.71 -7.49
C GLU A 251 -3.50 29.01 -7.14
#